data_4b6c765c93b865f9da73e50814ea2156
#
_entry.id   4b6c765c93b865f9da73e50814ea2156
#
_cell.length_a   1.000
_cell.length_b   1.000
_cell.length_c   1.000
_cell.angle_alpha   90.00
_cell.angle_beta   90.00
_cell.angle_gamma   90.00
#
_symmetry.space_group_name_H-M   'P 1'
#
loop_
_entity.id
_entity.type
_entity.pdbx_description
1 polymer ?
#
loop_
_entity_poly.entity_id
_entity_poly.type
_entity_poly.pdbx_seq_one_letter_code
_entity_poly.pdbx_strand_id
1 'polypeptide(L)'
;MSDSIESGIFFASYYSVALVTTHIPVREIATTITKELIQEKLMIFHRCLKQDFGIGAPRIAVLSLNPHAGDGGLLGMEEQEVIIPAMKEMEEKGILCYGPYAADGFMGSGNYTHFDGILAMYHDQGLAPFKALAMEDGVNYTAGLPVVRTSPAHGTAYDIAGKGVACEDSFRQAIYVAIDVFRNRQREKVARANPLRKQYYEKRDDSDKLKLDTVDED
;
A
#
# COMPACT_ATOMS: atom_id res chain seq x y z
N MET A 1 -23.51 6.92 -8.49
CA MET A 1 -22.76 5.68 -8.71
C MET A 1 -21.31 6.06 -8.42
N SER A 2 -20.77 5.64 -7.29
CA SER A 2 -19.35 5.88 -7.00
C SER A 2 -18.58 4.92 -7.88
N ASP A 3 -17.80 5.45 -8.81
CA ASP A 3 -16.82 4.68 -9.53
C ASP A 3 -15.91 4.04 -8.49
N SER A 4 -16.08 2.73 -8.29
CA SER A 4 -15.22 1.95 -7.42
C SER A 4 -13.88 1.88 -8.13
N ILE A 5 -12.93 2.72 -7.67
CA ILE A 5 -11.60 2.75 -8.25
C ILE A 5 -10.90 1.49 -7.83
N GLU A 6 -10.79 0.58 -8.76
CA GLU A 6 -10.14 -0.71 -8.59
C GLU A 6 -8.62 -0.53 -8.66
N SER A 7 -7.91 -1.20 -7.77
CA SER A 7 -6.45 -1.25 -7.81
C SER A 7 -5.99 -2.70 -7.73
N GLY A 8 -5.26 -3.15 -8.74
CA GLY A 8 -4.56 -4.44 -8.69
C GLY A 8 -3.40 -4.36 -7.71
N ILE A 9 -3.41 -5.26 -6.73
CA ILE A 9 -2.31 -5.45 -5.78
C ILE A 9 -1.78 -6.85 -5.98
N PHE A 10 -0.49 -6.97 -6.14
CA PHE A 10 0.19 -8.26 -6.22
C PHE A 10 0.74 -8.60 -4.85
N PHE A 11 0.37 -9.75 -4.34
CA PHE A 11 0.67 -10.21 -3.00
C PHE A 11 1.46 -11.51 -3.04
N ALA A 12 2.52 -11.57 -2.25
CA ALA A 12 3.28 -12.79 -1.95
C ALA A 12 3.53 -12.87 -0.43
N SER A 13 4.01 -13.99 0.04
CA SER A 13 4.19 -14.27 1.47
C SER A 13 5.04 -13.25 2.22
N TYR A 14 5.91 -12.52 1.53
CA TYR A 14 6.91 -11.63 2.16
C TYR A 14 6.85 -10.18 1.68
N TYR A 15 6.04 -9.82 0.69
CA TYR A 15 5.79 -8.43 0.31
C TYR A 15 4.60 -8.28 -0.63
N SER A 16 4.06 -7.07 -0.72
CA SER A 16 2.98 -6.73 -1.64
C SER A 16 3.36 -5.53 -2.51
N VAL A 17 2.85 -5.52 -3.74
CA VAL A 17 3.12 -4.45 -4.71
C VAL A 17 1.82 -3.90 -5.25
N ALA A 18 1.65 -2.59 -5.17
CA ALA A 18 0.60 -1.83 -5.84
C ALA A 18 1.20 -0.95 -6.93
N LEU A 19 0.40 -0.62 -7.92
CA LEU A 19 0.82 0.16 -9.07
C LEU A 19 0.02 1.46 -9.16
N VAL A 20 0.70 2.57 -9.43
CA VAL A 20 0.03 3.84 -9.73
C VAL A 20 -0.61 3.79 -11.10
N THR A 21 0.15 3.37 -12.11
CA THR A 21 -0.34 3.14 -13.48
C THR A 21 -0.15 1.68 -13.88
N THR A 22 -1.06 1.16 -14.70
CA THR A 22 -1.06 -0.25 -15.12
C THR A 22 -0.90 -0.41 -16.64
N HIS A 23 -1.97 -0.49 -17.37
CA HIS A 23 -1.98 -0.85 -18.79
C HIS A 23 -2.02 0.38 -19.71
N ILE A 24 -1.01 1.25 -19.57
CA ILE A 24 -0.82 2.43 -20.43
C ILE A 24 0.53 2.35 -21.16
N PRO A 25 0.65 2.99 -22.33
CA PRO A 25 1.95 3.07 -23.02
C PRO A 25 3.01 3.77 -22.17
N VAL A 26 4.26 3.30 -22.24
CA VAL A 26 5.37 3.87 -21.45
C VAL A 26 5.52 5.38 -21.65
N ARG A 27 5.31 5.88 -22.86
CA ARG A 27 5.38 7.33 -23.17
C ARG A 27 4.34 8.18 -22.42
N GLU A 28 3.30 7.56 -21.88
CA GLU A 28 2.19 8.26 -21.20
C GLU A 28 2.33 8.22 -19.67
N ILE A 29 3.31 7.46 -19.13
CA ILE A 29 3.45 7.25 -17.70
C ILE A 29 3.66 8.58 -16.98
N ALA A 30 4.67 9.35 -17.36
CA ALA A 30 5.03 10.58 -16.67
C ALA A 30 3.89 11.62 -16.67
N THR A 31 3.12 11.70 -17.76
CA THR A 31 1.99 12.63 -17.87
C THR A 31 0.72 12.12 -17.17
N THR A 32 0.61 10.83 -16.94
CA THR A 32 -0.53 10.23 -16.22
C THR A 32 -0.36 10.30 -14.70
N ILE A 33 0.88 10.26 -14.22
CA ILE A 33 1.17 10.31 -12.78
C ILE A 33 0.91 11.72 -12.27
N THR A 34 -0.15 11.86 -11.48
CA THR A 34 -0.50 13.09 -10.77
C THR A 34 -0.45 12.90 -9.28
N LYS A 35 -0.38 13.99 -8.54
CA LYS A 35 -0.42 13.98 -7.08
C LYS A 35 -1.68 13.27 -6.56
N GLU A 36 -2.83 13.60 -7.14
CA GLU A 36 -4.13 13.05 -6.77
C GLU A 36 -4.20 11.54 -7.02
N LEU A 37 -3.66 11.06 -8.15
CA LEU A 37 -3.62 9.64 -8.48
C LEU A 37 -2.73 8.86 -7.48
N ILE A 38 -1.56 9.39 -7.14
CA ILE A 38 -0.68 8.76 -6.14
C ILE A 38 -1.39 8.69 -4.78
N GLN A 39 -2.01 9.77 -4.34
CA GLN A 39 -2.73 9.83 -3.07
C GLN A 39 -3.88 8.82 -3.02
N GLU A 40 -4.65 8.74 -4.10
CA GLU A 40 -5.72 7.77 -4.24
C GLU A 40 -5.22 6.33 -4.11
N LYS A 41 -4.15 5.98 -4.84
CA LYS A 41 -3.54 4.65 -4.79
C LYS A 41 -2.95 4.34 -3.41
N LEU A 42 -2.29 5.30 -2.77
CA LEU A 42 -1.81 5.15 -1.38
C LEU A 42 -2.95 4.89 -0.40
N MET A 43 -4.07 5.63 -0.51
CA MET A 43 -5.23 5.42 0.37
C MET A 43 -5.85 4.04 0.20
N ILE A 44 -6.02 3.60 -1.05
CA ILE A 44 -6.58 2.27 -1.35
C ILE A 44 -5.64 1.20 -0.82
N PHE A 45 -4.34 1.32 -1.10
CA PHE A 45 -3.34 0.35 -0.69
C PHE A 45 -3.21 0.25 0.82
N HIS A 46 -3.10 1.39 1.52
CA HIS A 46 -3.07 1.44 2.98
C HIS A 46 -4.31 0.78 3.60
N ARG A 47 -5.50 1.12 3.10
CA ARG A 47 -6.75 0.51 3.57
C ARG A 47 -6.76 -0.99 3.36
N CYS A 48 -6.33 -1.45 2.20
CA CYS A 48 -6.23 -2.86 1.87
C CYS A 48 -5.28 -3.60 2.82
N LEU A 49 -4.04 -3.12 3.00
CA LEU A 49 -3.09 -3.71 3.92
C LEU A 49 -3.65 -3.80 5.35
N LYS A 50 -4.36 -2.78 5.78
CA LYS A 50 -4.93 -2.72 7.12
C LYS A 50 -6.16 -3.61 7.31
N GLN A 51 -7.12 -3.53 6.40
CA GLN A 51 -8.43 -4.19 6.56
C GLN A 51 -8.45 -5.60 5.99
N ASP A 52 -7.85 -5.80 4.81
CA ASP A 52 -7.90 -7.06 4.10
C ASP A 52 -6.77 -7.99 4.55
N PHE A 53 -5.58 -7.44 4.81
CA PHE A 53 -4.41 -8.21 5.25
C PHE A 53 -4.12 -8.11 6.75
N GLY A 54 -4.86 -7.30 7.52
CA GLY A 54 -4.79 -7.25 8.98
C GLY A 54 -3.53 -6.58 9.55
N ILE A 55 -2.82 -5.78 8.77
CA ILE A 55 -1.60 -5.07 9.19
C ILE A 55 -1.99 -3.78 9.91
N GLY A 56 -1.77 -3.69 11.22
CA GLY A 56 -2.24 -2.59 12.06
C GLY A 56 -1.70 -1.21 11.68
N ALA A 57 -0.43 -1.12 11.33
CA ALA A 57 0.26 0.12 10.94
C ALA A 57 1.15 -0.14 9.70
N PRO A 58 0.55 -0.25 8.50
CA PRO A 58 1.29 -0.58 7.29
C PRO A 58 2.36 0.46 6.95
N ARG A 59 3.57 0.00 6.67
CA ARG A 59 4.68 0.81 6.16
C ARG A 59 4.78 0.59 4.66
N ILE A 60 4.58 1.66 3.89
CA ILE A 60 4.55 1.60 2.42
C ILE A 60 5.80 2.30 1.88
N ALA A 61 6.62 1.56 1.13
CA ALA A 61 7.68 2.14 0.33
C ALA A 61 7.11 2.69 -0.98
N VAL A 62 7.45 3.91 -1.34
CA VAL A 62 7.09 4.54 -2.61
C VAL A 62 8.33 4.57 -3.49
N LEU A 63 8.25 3.99 -4.68
CA LEU A 63 9.35 4.03 -5.64
C LEU A 63 9.33 5.37 -6.39
N SER A 64 10.51 5.82 -6.82
CA SER A 64 10.62 6.95 -7.74
C SER A 64 10.17 6.58 -9.14
N LEU A 65 9.84 7.57 -9.95
CA LEU A 65 9.59 7.38 -11.38
C LEU A 65 10.91 7.34 -12.16
N ASN A 66 11.80 8.30 -11.87
CA ASN A 66 13.03 8.48 -12.59
C ASN A 66 14.21 7.72 -11.96
N PRO A 67 15.25 7.38 -12.73
CA PRO A 67 16.49 6.82 -12.20
C PRO A 67 17.08 7.73 -11.11
N HIS A 68 17.68 7.10 -10.09
CA HIS A 68 18.31 7.82 -8.96
C HIS A 68 17.38 8.80 -8.25
N ALA A 69 16.06 8.55 -8.26
CA ALA A 69 15.03 9.43 -7.72
C ALA A 69 15.11 10.87 -8.28
N GLY A 70 15.38 10.97 -9.60
CA GLY A 70 15.46 12.25 -10.32
C GLY A 70 16.76 13.01 -10.14
N ASP A 71 17.70 12.53 -9.31
CA ASP A 71 19.00 13.18 -9.03
C ASP A 71 18.89 14.69 -8.81
N GLY A 72 18.05 15.08 -7.84
CA GLY A 72 17.82 16.49 -7.53
C GLY A 72 17.13 17.32 -8.64
N GLY A 73 16.50 16.64 -9.62
CA GLY A 73 15.83 17.25 -10.77
C GLY A 73 16.62 17.17 -12.08
N LEU A 74 17.86 16.65 -12.05
CA LEU A 74 18.70 16.51 -13.24
C LEU A 74 18.10 15.50 -14.25
N LEU A 75 17.43 14.44 -13.73
CA LEU A 75 16.85 13.36 -14.53
C LEU A 75 15.32 13.40 -14.59
N GLY A 76 14.72 14.50 -14.15
CA GLY A 76 13.28 14.72 -14.11
C GLY A 76 12.84 15.37 -12.81
N MET A 77 11.72 16.08 -12.86
CA MET A 77 11.19 16.86 -11.71
C MET A 77 10.01 16.16 -11.04
N GLU A 78 9.54 15.04 -11.55
CA GLU A 78 8.33 14.34 -11.10
C GLU A 78 8.41 13.95 -9.63
N GLU A 79 9.58 13.60 -9.12
CA GLU A 79 9.79 13.32 -7.71
C GLU A 79 9.51 14.55 -6.86
N GLN A 80 10.05 15.71 -7.26
CA GLN A 80 9.96 16.95 -6.48
C GLN A 80 8.61 17.63 -6.63
N GLU A 81 8.04 17.63 -7.83
CA GLU A 81 6.81 18.35 -8.14
C GLU A 81 5.54 17.54 -7.87
N VAL A 82 5.62 16.21 -7.93
CA VAL A 82 4.44 15.34 -7.85
C VAL A 82 4.53 14.33 -6.70
N ILE A 83 5.58 13.47 -6.66
CA ILE A 83 5.62 12.33 -5.76
C ILE A 83 5.81 12.77 -4.31
N ILE A 84 6.82 13.59 -4.02
CA ILE A 84 7.11 14.07 -2.65
C ILE A 84 5.95 14.88 -2.07
N PRO A 85 5.33 15.84 -2.80
CA PRO A 85 4.14 16.53 -2.32
C PRO A 85 2.96 15.59 -2.03
N ALA A 86 2.73 14.58 -2.88
CA ALA A 86 1.70 13.57 -2.63
C ALA A 86 1.94 12.82 -1.32
N MET A 87 3.18 12.35 -1.11
CA MET A 87 3.57 11.62 0.10
C MET A 87 3.39 12.46 1.37
N LYS A 88 3.85 13.71 1.38
CA LYS A 88 3.71 14.62 2.53
C LYS A 88 2.27 14.80 2.97
N GLU A 89 1.36 15.05 2.04
CA GLU A 89 -0.07 15.16 2.36
C GLU A 89 -0.66 13.84 2.87
N MET A 90 -0.14 12.69 2.46
CA MET A 90 -0.59 11.39 2.96
C MET A 90 -0.03 11.10 4.37
N GLU A 91 1.21 11.51 4.67
CA GLU A 91 1.77 11.45 6.01
C GLU A 91 0.96 12.29 7.01
N GLU A 92 0.54 13.50 6.62
CA GLU A 92 -0.35 14.35 7.44
C GLU A 92 -1.70 13.68 7.73
N LYS A 93 -2.16 12.81 6.84
CA LYS A 93 -3.37 11.98 7.04
C LYS A 93 -3.10 10.69 7.84
N GLY A 94 -1.86 10.48 8.32
CA GLY A 94 -1.45 9.34 9.13
C GLY A 94 -1.15 8.07 8.34
N ILE A 95 -0.86 8.17 7.04
CA ILE A 95 -0.40 7.05 6.22
C ILE A 95 1.14 7.03 6.23
N LEU A 96 1.70 5.93 6.74
CA LEU A 96 3.15 5.75 6.80
C LEU A 96 3.69 5.37 5.42
N CYS A 97 4.19 6.36 4.68
CA CYS A 97 4.82 6.17 3.39
C CYS A 97 6.24 6.75 3.40
N TYR A 98 7.16 6.05 2.76
CA TYR A 98 8.60 6.32 2.81
C TYR A 98 9.18 6.32 1.40
N GLY A 99 10.14 7.21 1.14
CA GLY A 99 10.79 7.36 -0.17
C GLY A 99 10.79 8.81 -0.66
N PRO A 100 10.74 9.07 -1.97
CA PRO A 100 10.77 8.08 -3.05
C PRO A 100 12.13 7.39 -3.18
N TYR A 101 12.12 6.07 -3.36
CA TYR A 101 13.33 5.27 -3.48
C TYR A 101 13.64 4.96 -4.94
N ALA A 102 14.91 5.05 -5.34
CA ALA A 102 15.37 4.53 -6.62
C ALA A 102 15.14 3.02 -6.70
N ALA A 103 14.36 2.57 -7.69
CA ALA A 103 13.82 1.22 -7.74
C ALA A 103 14.88 0.13 -7.77
N ASP A 104 15.94 0.33 -8.54
CA ASP A 104 17.06 -0.61 -8.69
C ASP A 104 17.80 -0.83 -7.36
N GLY A 105 18.22 0.27 -6.70
CA GLY A 105 18.91 0.21 -5.42
C GLY A 105 18.01 -0.34 -4.31
N PHE A 106 16.75 0.03 -4.30
CA PHE A 106 15.78 -0.44 -3.30
C PHE A 106 15.55 -1.95 -3.39
N MET A 107 15.34 -2.48 -4.60
CA MET A 107 15.16 -3.91 -4.81
C MET A 107 16.48 -4.68 -4.64
N GLY A 108 17.58 -4.18 -5.20
CA GLY A 108 18.87 -4.84 -5.17
C GLY A 108 19.49 -4.96 -3.77
N SER A 109 19.20 -4.03 -2.87
CA SER A 109 19.68 -4.06 -1.47
C SER A 109 18.85 -4.95 -0.55
N GLY A 110 17.70 -5.47 -1.00
CA GLY A 110 16.77 -6.22 -0.15
C GLY A 110 15.96 -5.35 0.82
N ASN A 111 16.01 -4.03 0.70
CA ASN A 111 15.28 -3.11 1.58
C ASN A 111 13.76 -3.31 1.56
N TYR A 112 13.23 -3.92 0.50
CA TYR A 112 11.81 -4.24 0.38
C TYR A 112 11.29 -5.12 1.54
N THR A 113 12.15 -5.90 2.19
CA THR A 113 11.79 -6.75 3.34
C THR A 113 11.44 -5.97 4.61
N HIS A 114 11.75 -4.68 4.67
CA HIS A 114 11.43 -3.82 5.81
C HIS A 114 10.07 -3.13 5.69
N PHE A 115 9.34 -3.36 4.59
CA PHE A 115 8.08 -2.73 4.29
C PHE A 115 6.96 -3.77 4.11
N ASP A 116 5.75 -3.37 4.40
CA ASP A 116 4.56 -4.20 4.25
C ASP A 116 3.98 -4.11 2.84
N GLY A 117 4.35 -3.05 2.11
CA GLY A 117 3.94 -2.84 0.73
C GLY A 117 4.84 -1.87 -0.02
N ILE A 118 4.86 -2.03 -1.34
CA ILE A 118 5.60 -1.20 -2.27
C ILE A 118 4.62 -0.57 -3.24
N LEU A 119 4.63 0.75 -3.37
CA LEU A 119 3.91 1.46 -4.43
C LEU A 119 4.88 1.78 -5.56
N ALA A 120 4.72 1.10 -6.69
CA ALA A 120 5.48 1.35 -7.90
C ALA A 120 4.73 2.30 -8.84
N MET A 121 5.45 3.10 -9.60
CA MET A 121 4.86 4.11 -10.48
C MET A 121 4.23 3.51 -11.74
N TYR A 122 4.76 2.41 -12.23
CA TYR A 122 4.24 1.74 -13.43
C TYR A 122 4.41 0.23 -13.37
N HIS A 123 3.73 -0.45 -14.31
CA HIS A 123 3.54 -1.88 -14.35
C HIS A 123 4.86 -2.67 -14.18
N ASP A 124 5.82 -2.50 -15.08
CA ASP A 124 7.02 -3.34 -15.08
C ASP A 124 7.99 -2.98 -13.95
N GLN A 125 7.99 -1.75 -13.46
CA GLN A 125 8.77 -1.37 -12.28
C GLN A 125 8.39 -2.19 -11.05
N GLY A 126 7.10 -2.46 -10.88
CA GLY A 126 6.62 -3.28 -9.76
C GLY A 126 6.60 -4.76 -10.07
N LEU A 127 6.14 -5.16 -11.25
CA LEU A 127 5.85 -6.57 -11.53
C LEU A 127 7.03 -7.37 -12.05
N ALA A 128 8.04 -6.76 -12.68
CA ALA A 128 9.23 -7.50 -13.09
C ALA A 128 9.97 -8.08 -11.87
N PRO A 129 10.34 -7.27 -10.84
CA PRO A 129 10.94 -7.82 -9.64
C PRO A 129 9.98 -8.72 -8.84
N PHE A 130 8.69 -8.38 -8.79
CA PHE A 130 7.70 -9.23 -8.12
C PHE A 130 7.67 -10.64 -8.69
N LYS A 131 7.54 -10.77 -10.00
CA LYS A 131 7.50 -12.08 -10.66
C LYS A 131 8.83 -12.83 -10.60
N ALA A 132 9.94 -12.11 -10.58
CA ALA A 132 11.26 -12.75 -10.42
C ALA A 132 11.42 -13.40 -9.04
N LEU A 133 10.80 -12.82 -7.99
CA LEU A 133 10.93 -13.29 -6.62
C LEU A 133 9.79 -14.21 -6.17
N ALA A 134 8.59 -14.03 -6.70
CA ALA A 134 7.36 -14.62 -6.17
C ALA A 134 6.46 -15.24 -7.25
N MET A 135 7.04 -15.84 -8.29
CA MET A 135 6.26 -16.39 -9.40
C MET A 135 5.38 -17.57 -8.97
N GLU A 136 5.85 -18.38 -8.04
CA GLU A 136 5.15 -19.60 -7.61
C GLU A 136 4.01 -19.34 -6.61
N ASP A 137 4.16 -18.35 -5.73
CA ASP A 137 3.19 -18.05 -4.67
C ASP A 137 2.49 -16.69 -4.84
N GLY A 138 2.78 -15.99 -5.92
CA GLY A 138 2.20 -14.68 -6.23
C GLY A 138 0.70 -14.75 -6.51
N VAL A 139 -0.04 -13.84 -5.89
CA VAL A 139 -1.49 -13.68 -6.04
C VAL A 139 -1.80 -12.27 -6.50
N ASN A 140 -2.62 -12.14 -7.52
CA ASN A 140 -3.21 -10.87 -7.91
C ASN A 140 -4.52 -10.68 -7.13
N TYR A 141 -4.56 -9.66 -6.29
CA TYR A 141 -5.71 -9.26 -5.50
C TYR A 141 -6.27 -7.93 -6.00
N THR A 142 -7.57 -7.82 -6.19
CA THR A 142 -8.21 -6.57 -6.59
C THR A 142 -8.77 -5.85 -5.37
N ALA A 143 -8.10 -4.78 -4.96
CA ALA A 143 -8.55 -3.92 -3.88
C ALA A 143 -9.66 -2.95 -4.33
N GLY A 144 -10.45 -2.47 -3.36
CA GLY A 144 -11.52 -1.51 -3.61
C GLY A 144 -12.87 -2.13 -3.97
N LEU A 145 -12.93 -3.43 -4.27
CA LEU A 145 -14.18 -4.13 -4.57
C LEU A 145 -14.96 -4.50 -3.30
N PRO A 146 -16.30 -4.48 -3.35
CA PRO A 146 -17.15 -4.99 -2.27
C PRO A 146 -17.04 -6.52 -2.12
N VAL A 147 -16.63 -7.22 -3.17
CA VAL A 147 -16.37 -8.66 -3.19
C VAL A 147 -14.88 -8.95 -3.08
N VAL A 148 -14.52 -10.15 -2.62
CA VAL A 148 -13.13 -10.62 -2.65
C VAL A 148 -12.84 -11.21 -4.02
N ARG A 149 -11.84 -10.66 -4.71
CA ARG A 149 -11.38 -11.14 -6.01
C ARG A 149 -9.88 -11.39 -5.98
N THR A 150 -9.50 -12.64 -6.14
CA THR A 150 -8.12 -13.10 -6.24
C THR A 150 -7.92 -13.89 -7.52
N SER A 151 -6.71 -13.89 -8.05
CA SER A 151 -6.31 -14.76 -9.15
C SER A 151 -4.81 -15.07 -9.05
N PRO A 152 -4.34 -16.16 -9.67
CA PRO A 152 -2.90 -16.38 -9.83
C PRO A 152 -2.20 -15.19 -10.48
N ALA A 153 -0.95 -14.95 -10.10
CA ALA A 153 -0.16 -13.84 -10.67
C ALA A 153 0.44 -14.15 -12.05
N HIS A 154 0.39 -15.41 -12.49
CA HIS A 154 0.88 -15.82 -13.81
C HIS A 154 -0.09 -15.43 -14.94
N GLY A 155 0.40 -15.43 -16.17
CA GLY A 155 -0.40 -15.21 -17.38
C GLY A 155 -1.27 -16.42 -17.74
N THR A 156 -1.84 -16.36 -18.94
CA THR A 156 -2.78 -17.38 -19.47
C THR A 156 -2.16 -18.75 -19.75
N ALA A 157 -0.83 -18.83 -19.85
CA ALA A 157 -0.07 -20.07 -20.01
C ALA A 157 -0.58 -20.99 -21.16
N TYR A 158 -0.98 -20.39 -22.28
CA TYR A 158 -1.46 -21.15 -23.48
C TYR A 158 -0.46 -22.14 -24.02
N ASP A 159 0.83 -21.89 -23.84
CA ASP A 159 1.94 -22.73 -24.26
C ASP A 159 1.97 -24.10 -23.57
N ILE A 160 1.40 -24.22 -22.36
CA ILE A 160 1.31 -25.45 -21.58
C ILE A 160 -0.12 -25.99 -21.47
N ALA A 161 -1.10 -25.36 -22.13
CA ALA A 161 -2.49 -25.80 -22.09
C ALA A 161 -2.62 -27.24 -22.63
N GLY A 162 -3.34 -28.09 -21.87
CA GLY A 162 -3.56 -29.49 -22.23
C GLY A 162 -2.38 -30.44 -22.00
N LYS A 163 -1.20 -29.94 -21.55
CA LYS A 163 -0.01 -30.77 -21.34
C LYS A 163 0.07 -31.42 -19.95
N GLY A 164 -0.81 -31.03 -19.01
CA GLY A 164 -0.81 -31.59 -17.65
C GLY A 164 0.43 -31.24 -16.80
N VAL A 165 1.14 -30.17 -17.15
CA VAL A 165 2.39 -29.75 -16.49
C VAL A 165 2.24 -28.44 -15.70
N ALA A 166 1.03 -27.89 -15.60
CA ALA A 166 0.78 -26.67 -14.84
C ALA A 166 0.99 -26.91 -13.33
N CYS A 167 1.68 -25.94 -12.68
CA CYS A 167 1.79 -25.91 -11.23
C CYS A 167 0.51 -25.27 -10.64
N GLU A 168 -0.09 -25.93 -9.66
CA GLU A 168 -1.32 -25.45 -8.99
C GLU A 168 -1.04 -24.50 -7.82
N ASP A 169 0.20 -24.26 -7.42
CA ASP A 169 0.54 -23.57 -6.19
C ASP A 169 0.01 -22.13 -6.16
N SER A 170 0.21 -21.36 -7.22
CA SER A 170 -0.31 -19.98 -7.30
C SER A 170 -1.85 -19.93 -7.24
N PHE A 171 -2.54 -20.91 -7.84
CA PHE A 171 -4.02 -21.00 -7.75
C PHE A 171 -4.45 -21.35 -6.32
N ARG A 172 -3.75 -22.29 -5.67
CA ARG A 172 -3.97 -22.66 -4.28
C ARG A 172 -3.77 -21.48 -3.34
N GLN A 173 -2.70 -20.69 -3.54
CA GLN A 173 -2.45 -19.49 -2.78
C GLN A 173 -3.53 -18.42 -3.00
N ALA A 174 -4.03 -18.25 -4.21
CA ALA A 174 -5.14 -17.35 -4.48
C ALA A 174 -6.40 -17.71 -3.67
N ILE A 175 -6.70 -19.02 -3.50
CA ILE A 175 -7.81 -19.48 -2.64
C ILE A 175 -7.54 -19.13 -1.18
N TYR A 176 -6.34 -19.39 -0.67
CA TYR A 176 -6.00 -19.10 0.74
C TYR A 176 -6.09 -17.61 1.02
N VAL A 177 -5.54 -16.75 0.15
CA VAL A 177 -5.66 -15.30 0.27
C VAL A 177 -7.13 -14.87 0.26
N ALA A 178 -7.96 -15.44 -0.61
CA ALA A 178 -9.40 -15.12 -0.63
C ALA A 178 -10.10 -15.45 0.70
N ILE A 179 -9.77 -16.59 1.30
CA ILE A 179 -10.32 -17.02 2.60
C ILE A 179 -9.87 -16.08 3.71
N ASP A 180 -8.59 -15.72 3.76
CA ASP A 180 -8.04 -14.87 4.80
C ASP A 180 -8.58 -13.43 4.70
N VAL A 181 -8.65 -12.86 3.50
CA VAL A 181 -9.28 -11.55 3.26
C VAL A 181 -10.73 -11.56 3.68
N PHE A 182 -11.49 -12.60 3.32
CA PHE A 182 -12.89 -12.73 3.73
C PHE A 182 -13.03 -12.75 5.26
N ARG A 183 -12.21 -13.54 5.95
CA ARG A 183 -12.20 -13.60 7.42
C ARG A 183 -11.82 -12.26 8.05
N ASN A 184 -10.81 -11.60 7.54
CA ASN A 184 -10.37 -10.29 8.03
C ASN A 184 -11.47 -9.25 7.87
N ARG A 185 -12.12 -9.17 6.70
CA ARG A 185 -13.27 -8.28 6.46
C ARG A 185 -14.43 -8.56 7.44
N GLN A 186 -14.73 -9.83 7.75
CA GLN A 186 -15.76 -10.16 8.73
C GLN A 186 -15.39 -9.72 10.14
N ARG A 187 -14.13 -9.94 10.56
CA ARG A 187 -13.62 -9.44 11.86
C ARG A 187 -13.71 -7.93 11.97
N GLU A 188 -13.27 -7.21 10.94
CA GLU A 188 -13.33 -5.75 10.89
C GLU A 188 -14.78 -5.24 10.93
N LYS A 189 -15.70 -5.89 10.22
CA LYS A 189 -17.12 -5.55 10.26
C LYS A 189 -17.70 -5.71 11.67
N VAL A 190 -17.38 -6.79 12.36
CA VAL A 190 -17.82 -7.04 13.73
C VAL A 190 -17.22 -5.99 14.68
N ALA A 191 -15.92 -5.71 14.59
CA ALA A 191 -15.24 -4.75 15.43
C ALA A 191 -15.80 -3.31 15.27
N ARG A 192 -16.23 -2.95 14.06
CA ARG A 192 -16.82 -1.64 13.75
C ARG A 192 -18.32 -1.54 13.98
N ALA A 193 -19.02 -2.65 14.21
CA ALA A 193 -20.47 -2.63 14.38
C ALA A 193 -20.92 -1.82 15.61
N ASN A 194 -20.09 -1.81 16.66
CA ASN A 194 -20.37 -1.04 17.87
C ASN A 194 -19.07 -0.39 18.41
N PRO A 195 -18.58 0.68 17.77
CA PRO A 195 -17.35 1.33 18.19
C PRO A 195 -17.52 2.00 19.54
N LEU A 196 -16.51 1.88 20.40
CA LEU A 196 -16.46 2.63 21.65
C LEU A 196 -16.54 4.14 21.35
N ARG A 197 -17.46 4.85 22.03
CA ARG A 197 -17.53 6.31 21.92
C ARG A 197 -16.25 6.91 22.48
N LYS A 198 -15.58 7.77 21.73
CA LYS A 198 -14.48 8.57 22.26
C LYS A 198 -15.03 9.45 23.39
N GLN A 199 -14.64 9.14 24.62
CA GLN A 199 -14.87 10.06 25.73
C GLN A 199 -13.76 11.11 25.66
N TYR A 200 -14.11 12.31 25.24
CA TYR A 200 -13.25 13.46 25.44
C TYR A 200 -13.39 13.85 26.92
N TYR A 201 -12.41 13.48 27.72
CA TYR A 201 -12.23 14.10 29.03
C TYR A 201 -11.70 15.51 28.74
N GLU A 202 -12.52 16.54 28.96
CA GLU A 202 -11.97 17.88 29.19
C GLU A 202 -10.99 17.76 30.34
N LYS A 203 -9.70 18.07 30.12
CA LYS A 203 -8.75 18.23 31.20
C LYS A 203 -9.36 19.33 32.06
N ARG A 204 -9.94 18.97 33.21
CA ARG A 204 -10.21 19.95 34.24
C ARG A 204 -8.87 20.57 34.62
N ASP A 205 -8.76 21.84 34.36
CA ASP A 205 -7.66 22.63 34.89
C ASP A 205 -7.89 22.76 36.41
N ASP A 206 -7.21 21.91 37.16
CA ASP A 206 -7.26 21.94 38.62
C ASP A 206 -6.23 22.94 39.22
N SER A 207 -5.62 23.81 38.38
CA SER A 207 -4.65 24.82 38.82
C SER A 207 -5.23 25.82 39.84
N ASP A 208 -6.53 26.09 39.77
CA ASP A 208 -7.24 26.99 40.70
C ASP A 208 -7.48 26.36 42.08
N LYS A 209 -7.22 25.08 42.29
CA LYS A 209 -7.43 24.40 43.57
C LYS A 209 -6.21 24.31 44.47
N LEU A 210 -5.04 24.61 43.97
CA LEU A 210 -3.80 24.70 44.73
C LEU A 210 -3.61 26.14 45.22
N LYS A 211 -4.40 26.59 46.19
CA LYS A 211 -4.02 27.71 47.04
C LYS A 211 -3.01 27.15 48.07
N LEU A 212 -1.74 27.38 47.80
CA LEU A 212 -0.72 27.24 48.80
C LEU A 212 -0.99 28.28 49.88
N ASP A 213 -1.38 27.85 51.08
CA ASP A 213 -1.42 28.71 52.26
C ASP A 213 -0.02 29.29 52.44
N THR A 214 0.09 30.60 52.29
CA THR A 214 1.30 31.33 52.63
C THR A 214 1.48 31.23 54.14
N VAL A 215 2.48 30.51 54.61
CA VAL A 215 2.92 30.52 56.00
C VAL A 215 3.48 31.91 56.21
N ASP A 216 2.77 32.73 57.02
CA ASP A 216 3.31 33.97 57.55
C ASP A 216 4.43 33.58 58.52
N GLU A 217 5.67 33.95 58.20
CA GLU A 217 6.80 33.92 59.14
C GLU A 217 6.68 35.14 60.08
N ASP A 218 6.42 34.88 61.35
CA ASP A 218 6.66 35.83 62.46
C ASP A 218 8.13 35.76 62.90
#